data_d4a0b4844354252e055464752ff99adc
#
_entry.id   d4a0b4844354252e055464752ff99adc
#
_cell.length_a   1.000
_cell.length_b   1.000
_cell.length_c   1.000
_cell.angle_alpha   90.00
_cell.angle_beta   90.00
_cell.angle_gamma   90.00
#
_symmetry.space_group_name_H-M   'P 1'
#
loop_
_entity.id
_entity.type
_entity.pdbx_description
1 polymer ?
#
loop_
_entity_poly.entity_id
_entity_poly.type
_entity_poly.pdbx_seq_one_letter_code
_entity_poly.pdbx_strand_id
1 'polypeptide(L)'
;LLIGEKGAEEKGIRIIEMNDLSGFEKLDLQKNGFQKMQHVKEKWTRYFMTAKEVELIQSIRADKRFAKFADYGLINIGITTGNNGYFCVSEKTCAEYDLENVTLPLIGRSSHSHGIFFTNEDWEKNKASGKRARLVSFPDTPIENYPERHKAYIALGEKAGENEGYKCPIRDRWYIVPSVWIPDAFFLRRNNLYPKFVLNRCNAVSTDTMHRMKFNVGVQPEKVLLSYYNSISFAFTEICGRSYGGGVLEILPSEMGKIMLPILDNIEGEMCNSLLKQIDKIVRENDEIEKALDLVDSEVLINYLGVDSEWCKKCRAIWKKMRNRRIGRG
;
A
#
# COMPACT_ATOMS: atom_id res chain seq x y z
N LEU A 1 -15.75 -1.65 -23.16
CA LEU A 1 -16.68 -0.86 -23.95
C LEU A 1 -17.70 -0.20 -23.03
N LEU A 2 -17.96 1.09 -23.18
CA LEU A 2 -19.03 1.82 -22.48
C LEU A 2 -20.14 2.09 -23.50
N ILE A 3 -21.36 1.67 -23.18
CA ILE A 3 -22.53 1.92 -24.01
C ILE A 3 -23.52 2.73 -23.18
N GLY A 4 -24.04 3.82 -23.73
CA GLY A 4 -25.03 4.68 -23.10
C GLY A 4 -25.97 5.28 -24.11
N GLU A 5 -27.20 5.58 -23.74
CA GLU A 5 -28.22 6.22 -24.57
C GLU A 5 -28.50 7.62 -24.02
N LYS A 6 -28.31 8.65 -24.85
CA LYS A 6 -28.58 10.03 -24.49
C LYS A 6 -30.07 10.31 -24.45
N GLY A 7 -30.54 10.83 -23.33
CA GLY A 7 -31.97 11.19 -23.17
C GLY A 7 -32.88 10.02 -22.77
N ALA A 8 -32.32 8.83 -22.53
CA ALA A 8 -33.08 7.74 -21.96
C ALA A 8 -33.40 7.99 -20.47
N GLU A 9 -34.49 7.42 -19.98
CA GLU A 9 -34.77 7.39 -18.56
C GLU A 9 -33.64 6.67 -17.80
N GLU A 10 -33.30 7.16 -16.61
CA GLU A 10 -32.23 6.61 -15.78
C GLU A 10 -32.59 5.19 -15.29
N LYS A 11 -32.09 4.17 -15.98
CA LYS A 11 -32.25 2.76 -15.61
C LYS A 11 -31.16 2.26 -14.66
N GLY A 12 -30.05 2.98 -14.54
CA GLY A 12 -28.88 2.59 -13.77
C GLY A 12 -27.74 2.05 -14.60
N ILE A 13 -26.86 1.28 -13.97
CA ILE A 13 -25.66 0.70 -14.60
C ILE A 13 -25.75 -0.81 -14.60
N ARG A 14 -25.41 -1.43 -15.73
CA ARG A 14 -25.20 -2.87 -15.85
C ARG A 14 -23.78 -3.15 -16.32
N ILE A 15 -23.06 -3.98 -15.57
CA ILE A 15 -21.75 -4.46 -15.97
C ILE A 15 -21.88 -5.88 -16.48
N ILE A 16 -21.33 -6.13 -17.64
CA ILE A 16 -21.29 -7.43 -18.27
C ILE A 16 -19.82 -7.81 -18.46
N GLU A 17 -19.41 -8.92 -17.88
CA GLU A 17 -18.07 -9.48 -18.07
C GLU A 17 -18.13 -10.54 -19.15
N MET A 18 -17.23 -10.44 -20.11
CA MET A 18 -17.08 -11.40 -21.21
C MET A 18 -15.62 -11.83 -21.28
N ASN A 19 -15.40 -13.13 -21.47
CA ASN A 19 -14.05 -13.68 -21.58
C ASN A 19 -13.43 -13.42 -22.96
N ASP A 20 -14.28 -13.28 -23.99
CA ASP A 20 -13.88 -13.03 -25.37
C ASP A 20 -14.97 -12.27 -26.13
N LEU A 21 -14.72 -11.96 -27.41
CA LEU A 21 -15.65 -11.23 -28.27
C LEU A 21 -16.82 -12.10 -28.79
N SER A 22 -16.77 -13.42 -28.66
CA SER A 22 -17.83 -14.32 -29.17
C SER A 22 -19.16 -14.14 -28.43
N GLY A 23 -19.10 -13.64 -27.19
CA GLY A 23 -20.27 -13.29 -26.40
C GLY A 23 -20.96 -11.99 -26.82
N PHE A 24 -20.29 -11.18 -27.67
CA PHE A 24 -20.80 -9.84 -28.04
C PHE A 24 -22.02 -9.91 -28.93
N GLU A 25 -22.06 -10.85 -29.89
CA GLU A 25 -23.19 -11.05 -30.80
C GLU A 25 -24.48 -11.50 -30.11
N LYS A 26 -24.33 -12.16 -28.94
CA LYS A 26 -25.46 -12.65 -28.11
C LYS A 26 -25.83 -11.67 -27.01
N LEU A 27 -25.24 -10.46 -27.01
CA LEU A 27 -25.43 -9.49 -25.96
C LEU A 27 -26.79 -8.82 -26.06
N ASP A 28 -27.70 -9.17 -25.17
CA ASP A 28 -28.96 -8.48 -25.02
C ASP A 28 -28.78 -7.22 -24.14
N LEU A 29 -28.77 -6.06 -24.78
CA LEU A 29 -28.64 -4.76 -24.11
C LEU A 29 -29.89 -4.36 -23.32
N GLN A 30 -31.04 -4.98 -23.63
CA GLN A 30 -32.31 -4.66 -22.97
C GLN A 30 -32.62 -5.58 -21.76
N LYS A 31 -31.87 -6.65 -21.59
CA LYS A 31 -32.08 -7.60 -20.51
C LYS A 31 -31.97 -6.93 -19.13
N ASN A 32 -32.87 -7.26 -18.23
CA ASN A 32 -32.88 -6.80 -16.84
C ASN A 32 -31.57 -7.06 -16.11
N GLY A 33 -31.26 -6.28 -15.07
CA GLY A 33 -30.01 -6.41 -14.29
C GLY A 33 -29.28 -5.08 -14.06
N PHE A 34 -29.98 -3.97 -14.31
CA PHE A 34 -29.47 -2.64 -14.00
C PHE A 34 -29.45 -2.44 -12.48
N GLN A 35 -28.33 -1.99 -11.97
CA GLN A 35 -28.18 -1.52 -10.59
C GLN A 35 -28.44 -0.01 -10.57
N LYS A 36 -29.31 0.45 -9.67
CA LYS A 36 -29.59 1.88 -9.53
C LYS A 36 -28.29 2.64 -9.27
N MET A 37 -28.06 3.69 -10.05
CA MET A 37 -26.93 4.58 -9.79
C MET A 37 -27.10 5.25 -8.44
N GLN A 38 -26.22 4.95 -7.51
CA GLN A 38 -26.09 5.68 -6.25
C GLN A 38 -24.94 6.65 -6.40
N HIS A 39 -25.29 7.93 -6.26
CA HIS A 39 -24.49 9.06 -6.71
C HIS A 39 -23.03 9.16 -6.22
N VAL A 40 -22.22 9.56 -7.17
CA VAL A 40 -21.16 10.61 -7.14
C VAL A 40 -19.97 10.44 -6.21
N LYS A 41 -20.04 9.77 -5.08
CA LYS A 41 -18.91 9.64 -4.13
C LYS A 41 -18.33 8.24 -4.01
N GLU A 42 -18.91 7.26 -4.65
CA GLU A 42 -18.46 5.87 -4.57
C GLU A 42 -17.73 5.45 -5.85
N LYS A 43 -16.74 4.57 -5.69
CA LYS A 43 -15.96 4.06 -6.83
C LYS A 43 -16.79 3.11 -7.68
N TRP A 44 -16.46 3.04 -8.97
CA TRP A 44 -17.02 2.07 -9.93
C TRP A 44 -16.83 0.61 -9.50
N THR A 45 -15.84 0.33 -8.64
CA THR A 45 -15.61 -1.01 -8.06
C THR A 45 -16.85 -1.56 -7.34
N ARG A 46 -17.74 -0.69 -6.84
CA ARG A 46 -19.01 -1.09 -6.24
C ARG A 46 -19.88 -1.91 -7.19
N TYR A 47 -19.90 -1.60 -8.47
CA TYR A 47 -20.75 -2.28 -9.45
C TYR A 47 -20.30 -3.70 -9.81
N PHE A 48 -19.11 -4.11 -9.32
CA PHE A 48 -18.66 -5.51 -9.38
C PHE A 48 -19.14 -6.33 -8.19
N MET A 49 -19.82 -5.72 -7.24
CA MET A 49 -20.38 -6.37 -6.06
C MET A 49 -21.90 -6.57 -6.26
N THR A 50 -22.43 -7.65 -5.69
CA THR A 50 -23.86 -7.89 -5.58
C THR A 50 -24.48 -6.96 -4.52
N ALA A 51 -25.80 -6.79 -4.52
CA ALA A 51 -26.49 -6.01 -3.50
C ALA A 51 -26.18 -6.51 -2.07
N LYS A 52 -26.17 -7.84 -1.87
CA LYS A 52 -25.86 -8.46 -0.57
C LYS A 52 -24.42 -8.20 -0.11
N GLU A 53 -23.45 -8.20 -1.07
CA GLU A 53 -22.05 -7.85 -0.75
C GLU A 53 -21.95 -6.36 -0.36
N VAL A 54 -22.66 -5.48 -1.04
CA VAL A 54 -22.72 -4.04 -0.70
C VAL A 54 -23.32 -3.82 0.69
N GLU A 55 -24.43 -4.49 1.01
CA GLU A 55 -25.06 -4.44 2.34
C GLU A 55 -24.08 -4.90 3.44
N LEU A 56 -23.36 -6.00 3.22
CA LEU A 56 -22.32 -6.47 4.14
C LEU A 56 -21.25 -5.41 4.37
N ILE A 57 -20.70 -4.82 3.31
CA ILE A 57 -19.67 -3.77 3.42
C ILE A 57 -20.20 -2.53 4.19
N GLN A 58 -21.47 -2.17 3.99
CA GLN A 58 -22.11 -1.09 4.74
C GLN A 58 -22.30 -1.45 6.23
N SER A 59 -22.70 -2.69 6.51
CA SER A 59 -22.85 -3.19 7.89
C SER A 59 -21.52 -3.15 8.64
N ILE A 60 -20.42 -3.58 8.00
CA ILE A 60 -19.08 -3.52 8.61
C ILE A 60 -18.66 -2.07 8.87
N ARG A 61 -18.94 -1.14 7.94
CA ARG A 61 -18.63 0.29 8.15
C ARG A 61 -19.39 0.92 9.32
N ALA A 62 -20.56 0.40 9.65
CA ALA A 62 -21.39 0.88 10.75
C ALA A 62 -21.10 0.15 12.07
N ASP A 63 -20.37 -0.95 12.04
CA ASP A 63 -20.08 -1.76 13.22
C ASP A 63 -18.98 -1.11 14.08
N LYS A 64 -19.27 -0.89 15.36
CA LYS A 64 -18.39 -0.24 16.33
C LYS A 64 -17.11 -1.03 16.66
N ARG A 65 -17.03 -2.29 16.25
CA ARG A 65 -15.81 -3.12 16.40
C ARG A 65 -14.72 -2.76 15.39
N PHE A 66 -15.05 -1.90 14.42
CA PHE A 66 -14.12 -1.49 13.36
C PHE A 66 -13.92 0.02 13.35
N ALA A 67 -12.69 0.43 13.01
CA ALA A 67 -12.31 1.83 12.79
C ALA A 67 -11.67 1.98 11.41
N LYS A 68 -11.60 3.20 10.92
CA LYS A 68 -10.89 3.49 9.65
C LYS A 68 -9.38 3.50 9.90
N PHE A 69 -8.61 3.08 8.91
CA PHE A 69 -7.16 3.14 8.97
C PHE A 69 -6.66 4.57 9.30
N ALA A 70 -7.31 5.60 8.75
CA ALA A 70 -6.97 7.01 9.02
C ALA A 70 -7.14 7.42 10.49
N ASP A 71 -7.90 6.70 11.28
CA ASP A 71 -8.15 7.03 12.68
C ASP A 71 -6.90 6.71 13.55
N TYR A 72 -5.99 5.87 13.04
CA TYR A 72 -4.77 5.46 13.74
C TYR A 72 -3.55 6.35 13.50
N GLY A 73 -3.56 7.23 12.49
CA GLY A 73 -2.42 8.08 12.23
C GLY A 73 -2.45 8.81 10.89
N LEU A 74 -1.38 9.57 10.67
CA LEU A 74 -1.17 10.34 9.45
C LEU A 74 -0.60 9.43 8.34
N ILE A 75 -1.25 9.43 7.17
CA ILE A 75 -0.84 8.67 6.00
C ILE A 75 -0.41 9.63 4.90
N ASN A 76 0.84 9.53 4.45
CA ASN A 76 1.41 10.36 3.40
C ASN A 76 2.07 9.52 2.30
N ILE A 77 2.24 10.12 1.13
CA ILE A 77 3.09 9.55 0.07
C ILE A 77 4.55 9.52 0.57
N GLY A 78 5.31 8.51 0.16
CA GLY A 78 6.75 8.46 0.41
C GLY A 78 7.50 9.63 -0.22
N ILE A 79 8.78 9.72 0.03
CA ILE A 79 9.62 10.84 -0.39
C ILE A 79 9.65 10.93 -1.92
N THR A 80 9.31 12.11 -2.43
CA THR A 80 9.46 12.42 -3.86
C THR A 80 10.83 13.03 -4.09
N THR A 81 11.78 12.20 -4.51
CA THR A 81 13.17 12.64 -4.71
C THR A 81 13.35 13.51 -5.94
N GLY A 82 12.50 13.37 -6.93
CA GLY A 82 12.68 13.95 -8.27
C GLY A 82 13.41 13.01 -9.23
N ASN A 83 14.44 12.31 -8.77
CA ASN A 83 15.08 11.20 -9.48
C ASN A 83 15.60 10.14 -8.51
N ASN A 84 14.87 9.02 -8.43
CA ASN A 84 15.30 7.87 -7.62
C ASN A 84 16.60 7.22 -8.16
N GLY A 85 16.96 7.48 -9.42
CA GLY A 85 18.21 7.02 -10.03
C GLY A 85 19.44 7.62 -9.37
N TYR A 86 19.36 8.90 -9.02
CA TYR A 86 20.42 9.66 -8.38
C TYR A 86 20.36 9.59 -6.85
N PHE A 87 19.18 9.89 -6.25
CA PHE A 87 19.06 10.00 -4.79
C PHE A 87 19.03 8.66 -4.05
N CYS A 88 18.72 7.53 -4.73
CA CYS A 88 18.80 6.22 -4.12
C CYS A 88 20.10 5.52 -4.54
N VAL A 89 21.00 5.27 -3.60
CA VAL A 89 22.34 4.75 -3.89
C VAL A 89 22.55 3.35 -3.34
N SER A 90 23.48 2.64 -4.00
CA SER A 90 24.02 1.36 -3.51
C SER A 90 25.14 1.60 -2.50
N GLU A 91 25.54 0.55 -1.78
CA GLU A 91 26.67 0.61 -0.86
C GLU A 91 27.96 0.99 -1.59
N LYS A 92 28.16 0.49 -2.83
CA LYS A 92 29.32 0.84 -3.65
C LYS A 92 29.39 2.34 -3.91
N THR A 93 28.29 2.95 -4.34
CA THR A 93 28.24 4.41 -4.60
C THR A 93 28.41 5.21 -3.31
N CYS A 94 27.84 4.72 -2.21
CA CYS A 94 27.96 5.32 -0.90
C CYS A 94 29.44 5.40 -0.46
N ALA A 95 30.17 4.30 -0.56
CA ALA A 95 31.59 4.25 -0.23
C ALA A 95 32.45 5.07 -1.19
N GLU A 96 32.13 5.07 -2.48
CA GLU A 96 32.90 5.82 -3.51
C GLU A 96 32.90 7.33 -3.23
N TYR A 97 31.77 7.88 -2.76
CA TYR A 97 31.61 9.31 -2.52
C TYR A 97 31.54 9.69 -1.05
N ASP A 98 31.80 8.75 -0.13
CA ASP A 98 31.84 8.97 1.32
C ASP A 98 30.49 9.49 1.88
N LEU A 99 29.37 8.89 1.41
CA LEU A 99 28.01 9.36 1.69
C LEU A 99 27.38 8.75 2.94
N GLU A 100 28.09 7.92 3.72
CA GLU A 100 27.54 7.21 4.88
C GLU A 100 26.81 8.14 5.84
N ASN A 101 27.43 9.27 6.18
CA ASN A 101 26.92 10.24 7.17
C ASN A 101 25.78 11.13 6.63
N VAL A 102 25.53 11.11 5.33
CA VAL A 102 24.49 11.88 4.66
C VAL A 102 23.48 10.98 3.94
N THR A 103 23.36 9.71 4.38
CA THR A 103 22.36 8.78 3.87
C THR A 103 21.50 8.19 4.98
N LEU A 104 20.30 7.79 4.61
CA LEU A 104 19.37 7.09 5.48
C LEU A 104 19.07 5.69 4.94
N PRO A 105 18.81 4.69 5.80
CA PRO A 105 18.28 3.42 5.36
C PRO A 105 17.04 3.60 4.50
N LEU A 106 16.96 2.86 3.39
CA LEU A 106 15.90 3.02 2.39
C LEU A 106 15.21 1.70 2.08
N ILE A 107 13.88 1.74 2.12
CA ILE A 107 13.03 0.76 1.48
C ILE A 107 12.52 1.36 0.14
N GLY A 108 13.23 1.11 -0.95
CA GLY A 108 13.01 1.78 -2.24
C GLY A 108 12.04 1.05 -3.17
N ARG A 109 11.74 -0.23 -2.91
CA ARG A 109 10.85 -1.07 -3.74
C ARG A 109 10.12 -2.09 -2.88
N SER A 110 8.99 -2.60 -3.36
CA SER A 110 8.24 -3.69 -2.71
C SER A 110 9.09 -4.94 -2.45
N SER A 111 10.02 -5.25 -3.35
CA SER A 111 10.96 -6.37 -3.21
C SER A 111 12.01 -6.20 -2.11
N HIS A 112 12.11 -5.02 -1.50
CA HIS A 112 12.98 -4.79 -0.34
C HIS A 112 12.33 -5.24 0.98
N SER A 113 10.99 -5.38 1.01
CA SER A 113 10.25 -5.84 2.19
C SER A 113 10.00 -7.34 2.10
N HIS A 114 10.75 -8.11 2.88
CA HIS A 114 10.65 -9.57 2.91
C HIS A 114 9.48 -10.05 3.78
N GLY A 115 9.17 -9.36 4.89
CA GLY A 115 8.12 -9.68 5.83
C GLY A 115 7.16 -8.53 6.09
N ILE A 116 6.46 -8.60 7.25
CA ILE A 116 5.59 -7.54 7.77
C ILE A 116 6.34 -6.59 8.73
N PHE A 117 7.58 -6.91 9.03
CA PHE A 117 8.55 -6.02 9.69
C PHE A 117 9.69 -5.75 8.74
N PHE A 118 10.12 -4.49 8.65
CA PHE A 118 11.35 -4.12 7.96
C PHE A 118 12.45 -3.86 9.00
N THR A 119 13.34 -4.82 9.15
CA THR A 119 14.38 -4.85 10.19
C THR A 119 15.74 -4.40 9.67
N ASN A 120 16.68 -4.15 10.59
CA ASN A 120 18.08 -3.90 10.22
C ASN A 120 18.68 -5.07 9.40
N GLU A 121 18.31 -6.31 9.74
CA GLU A 121 18.74 -7.49 9.00
C GLU A 121 18.23 -7.49 7.57
N ASP A 122 16.96 -7.08 7.34
CA ASP A 122 16.39 -6.94 6.00
C ASP A 122 17.14 -5.87 5.19
N TRP A 123 17.46 -4.75 5.83
CA TRP A 123 18.21 -3.68 5.21
C TRP A 123 19.64 -4.12 4.86
N GLU A 124 20.35 -4.80 5.77
CA GLU A 124 21.69 -5.35 5.49
C GLU A 124 21.68 -6.35 4.33
N LYS A 125 20.69 -7.25 4.29
CA LYS A 125 20.50 -8.17 3.15
C LYS A 125 20.28 -7.42 1.82
N ASN A 126 19.51 -6.34 1.85
CA ASN A 126 19.30 -5.51 0.67
C ASN A 126 20.59 -4.82 0.22
N LYS A 127 21.41 -4.29 1.13
CA LYS A 127 22.73 -3.71 0.84
C LYS A 127 23.68 -4.75 0.24
N ALA A 128 23.82 -5.90 0.90
CA ALA A 128 24.71 -6.98 0.47
C ALA A 128 24.35 -7.53 -0.92
N SER A 129 23.06 -7.47 -1.30
CA SER A 129 22.61 -7.86 -2.65
C SER A 129 22.79 -6.77 -3.71
N GLY A 130 23.49 -5.68 -3.41
CA GLY A 130 23.78 -4.58 -4.34
C GLY A 130 22.58 -3.69 -4.67
N LYS A 131 21.48 -3.81 -3.93
CA LYS A 131 20.31 -2.95 -4.13
C LYS A 131 20.61 -1.51 -3.70
N ARG A 132 19.88 -0.56 -4.28
CA ARG A 132 19.88 0.83 -3.84
C ARG A 132 19.09 0.93 -2.53
N ALA A 133 19.76 0.72 -1.42
CA ALA A 133 19.19 0.62 -0.09
C ALA A 133 19.50 1.83 0.82
N ARG A 134 20.01 2.91 0.25
CA ARG A 134 20.29 4.17 0.94
C ARG A 134 19.66 5.35 0.20
N LEU A 135 19.09 6.30 0.93
CA LEU A 135 18.62 7.58 0.41
C LEU A 135 19.66 8.64 0.76
N VAL A 136 20.17 9.36 -0.24
CA VAL A 136 20.98 10.54 -0.02
C VAL A 136 20.11 11.66 0.51
N SER A 137 20.50 12.21 1.66
CA SER A 137 19.81 13.29 2.35
C SER A 137 20.85 14.27 2.89
N PHE A 138 21.33 15.13 2.02
CA PHE A 138 22.26 16.18 2.40
C PHE A 138 21.62 17.16 3.41
N PRO A 139 22.37 17.65 4.41
CA PRO A 139 21.94 18.75 5.25
C PRO A 139 21.75 20.01 4.41
N ASP A 140 20.77 20.86 4.78
CA ASP A 140 20.53 22.08 4.02
C ASP A 140 21.56 23.18 4.38
N THR A 141 22.73 23.08 3.78
CA THR A 141 23.84 24.01 3.94
C THR A 141 24.36 24.45 2.57
N PRO A 142 25.08 25.61 2.46
CA PRO A 142 25.77 26.02 1.24
C PRO A 142 26.77 24.95 0.78
N ILE A 143 26.94 24.79 -0.54
CA ILE A 143 27.77 23.73 -1.14
C ILE A 143 29.22 23.80 -0.69
N GLU A 144 29.70 25.02 -0.40
CA GLU A 144 31.08 25.28 0.06
C GLU A 144 31.41 24.54 1.36
N ASN A 145 30.39 24.27 2.18
CA ASN A 145 30.54 23.63 3.50
C ASN A 145 30.58 22.10 3.43
N TYR A 146 30.39 21.52 2.24
CA TYR A 146 30.47 20.05 2.09
C TYR A 146 31.92 19.58 1.89
N PRO A 147 32.23 18.35 2.34
CA PRO A 147 33.46 17.64 1.96
C PRO A 147 33.62 17.53 0.44
N GLU A 148 34.86 17.46 -0.05
CA GLU A 148 35.14 17.43 -1.49
C GLU A 148 34.45 16.23 -2.20
N ARG A 149 34.38 15.07 -1.55
CA ARG A 149 33.69 13.89 -2.12
C ARG A 149 32.19 14.11 -2.29
N HIS A 150 31.54 14.80 -1.35
CA HIS A 150 30.12 15.19 -1.48
C HIS A 150 29.91 16.19 -2.62
N LYS A 151 30.81 17.20 -2.74
CA LYS A 151 30.81 18.15 -3.87
C LYS A 151 30.98 17.42 -5.20
N ALA A 152 31.87 16.44 -5.25
CA ALA A 152 32.07 15.61 -6.44
C ALA A 152 30.82 14.81 -6.83
N TYR A 153 30.08 14.30 -5.84
CA TYR A 153 28.79 13.62 -6.10
C TYR A 153 27.73 14.57 -6.62
N ILE A 154 27.63 15.78 -6.06
CA ILE A 154 26.70 16.82 -6.54
C ILE A 154 27.07 17.23 -7.98
N ALA A 155 28.35 17.49 -8.25
CA ALA A 155 28.83 17.83 -9.60
C ALA A 155 28.59 16.69 -10.62
N LEU A 156 28.68 15.42 -10.20
CA LEU A 156 28.31 14.29 -11.04
C LEU A 156 26.83 14.38 -11.44
N GLY A 157 25.96 14.71 -10.51
CA GLY A 157 24.53 14.91 -10.79
C GLY A 157 24.27 16.05 -11.76
N GLU A 158 24.95 17.18 -11.60
CA GLU A 158 24.85 18.33 -12.53
C GLU A 158 25.33 17.96 -13.93
N LYS A 159 26.47 17.28 -14.03
CA LYS A 159 26.99 16.79 -15.33
C LYS A 159 26.02 15.80 -16.00
N ALA A 160 25.26 15.03 -15.23
CA ALA A 160 24.26 14.09 -15.73
C ALA A 160 22.89 14.74 -16.01
N GLY A 161 22.72 16.06 -15.74
CA GLY A 161 21.46 16.77 -15.93
C GLY A 161 20.39 16.44 -14.86
N GLU A 162 20.76 15.87 -13.72
CA GLU A 162 19.82 15.49 -12.66
C GLU A 162 19.14 16.70 -12.01
N ASN A 163 19.81 17.84 -12.01
CA ASN A 163 19.31 19.15 -11.55
C ASN A 163 18.23 19.72 -12.48
N GLU A 164 18.11 19.29 -13.73
CA GLU A 164 17.17 19.80 -14.73
C GLU A 164 15.81 19.09 -14.71
N GLY A 165 15.69 17.98 -13.97
CA GLY A 165 14.47 17.20 -13.84
C GLY A 165 13.34 18.02 -13.18
N TYR A 166 12.08 17.73 -13.55
CA TYR A 166 10.86 18.51 -13.17
C TYR A 166 10.78 18.95 -11.69
N LYS A 167 11.29 18.14 -10.75
CA LYS A 167 11.22 18.44 -9.30
C LYS A 167 12.46 19.15 -8.75
N CYS A 168 13.60 19.04 -9.41
CA CYS A 168 14.84 19.60 -8.90
C CYS A 168 14.93 21.11 -9.06
N PRO A 169 14.56 21.71 -10.21
CA PRO A 169 14.65 23.16 -10.42
C PRO A 169 13.77 24.02 -9.52
N ILE A 170 12.74 23.44 -8.92
CA ILE A 170 11.83 24.17 -8.01
C ILE A 170 12.34 24.23 -6.57
N ARG A 171 13.53 23.68 -6.27
CA ARG A 171 14.17 23.69 -4.97
C ARG A 171 15.24 24.79 -4.94
N ASP A 172 15.42 25.42 -3.81
CA ASP A 172 16.49 26.41 -3.62
C ASP A 172 17.87 25.80 -3.89
N ARG A 173 18.04 24.53 -3.44
CA ARG A 173 19.18 23.68 -3.75
C ARG A 173 18.67 22.36 -4.29
N TRP A 174 18.91 22.09 -5.55
CA TRP A 174 18.36 20.94 -6.28
C TRP A 174 18.66 19.59 -5.61
N TYR A 175 19.85 19.50 -4.96
CA TYR A 175 20.32 18.28 -4.29
C TYR A 175 19.72 18.05 -2.90
N ILE A 176 18.94 19.00 -2.36
CA ILE A 176 18.25 18.83 -1.08
C ILE A 176 16.89 18.16 -1.31
N VAL A 177 16.72 16.98 -0.73
CA VAL A 177 15.46 16.24 -0.80
C VAL A 177 14.50 16.76 0.27
N PRO A 178 13.31 17.28 -0.11
CA PRO A 178 12.37 17.83 0.86
C PRO A 178 11.61 16.75 1.61
N SER A 179 11.03 17.11 2.76
CA SER A 179 10.11 16.27 3.54
C SER A 179 10.67 14.90 3.94
N VAL A 180 11.96 14.83 4.28
CA VAL A 180 12.58 13.63 4.79
C VAL A 180 12.24 13.49 6.29
N TRP A 181 11.54 12.43 6.63
CA TRP A 181 11.25 12.03 8.01
C TRP A 181 11.06 10.51 8.09
N ILE A 182 11.35 9.93 9.26
CA ILE A 182 11.30 8.50 9.52
C ILE A 182 9.87 8.11 9.92
N PRO A 183 9.17 7.29 9.12
CA PRO A 183 7.83 6.81 9.45
C PRO A 183 7.88 5.63 10.42
N ASP A 184 6.76 5.39 11.10
CA ASP A 184 6.60 4.20 11.95
C ASP A 184 6.25 2.96 11.12
N ALA A 185 5.60 3.16 9.96
CA ALA A 185 5.20 2.08 9.08
C ALA A 185 5.13 2.48 7.61
N PHE A 186 5.09 1.47 6.75
CA PHE A 186 4.96 1.58 5.31
C PHE A 186 3.75 0.81 4.81
N PHE A 187 3.10 1.33 3.77
CA PHE A 187 2.10 0.61 3.01
C PHE A 187 2.50 0.62 1.53
N LEU A 188 2.51 -0.55 0.90
CA LEU A 188 2.87 -0.65 -0.50
C LEU A 188 1.83 0.07 -1.36
N ARG A 189 2.27 1.09 -2.10
CA ARG A 189 1.40 1.83 -3.02
C ARG A 189 0.85 0.95 -4.14
N ARG A 190 1.70 0.06 -4.68
CA ARG A 190 1.36 -0.86 -5.76
C ARG A 190 1.54 -2.29 -5.31
N ASN A 191 0.46 -3.06 -5.42
CA ASN A 191 0.38 -4.44 -4.98
C ASN A 191 -0.07 -5.33 -6.15
N ASN A 192 0.38 -6.58 -6.16
CA ASN A 192 -0.04 -7.58 -7.13
C ASN A 192 -0.92 -8.64 -6.46
N LEU A 193 -0.33 -9.70 -5.91
CA LEU A 193 -1.07 -10.83 -5.33
C LEU A 193 -1.88 -10.44 -4.09
N TYR A 194 -1.27 -9.66 -3.21
CA TYR A 194 -1.90 -9.15 -1.99
C TYR A 194 -1.25 -7.85 -1.52
N PRO A 195 -1.98 -7.02 -0.76
CA PRO A 195 -1.43 -5.79 -0.20
C PRO A 195 -0.53 -6.06 0.99
N LYS A 196 0.50 -5.24 1.18
CA LYS A 196 1.40 -5.30 2.35
C LYS A 196 1.37 -4.02 3.16
N PHE A 197 1.23 -4.19 4.49
CA PHE A 197 1.47 -3.19 5.51
C PHE A 197 2.65 -3.66 6.36
N VAL A 198 3.63 -2.78 6.61
CA VAL A 198 4.95 -3.17 7.15
C VAL A 198 5.36 -2.19 8.23
N LEU A 199 5.69 -2.68 9.44
CA LEU A 199 6.27 -1.83 10.48
C LEU A 199 7.76 -1.58 10.22
N ASN A 200 8.18 -0.35 10.47
CA ASN A 200 9.56 0.10 10.35
C ASN A 200 10.34 -0.19 11.63
N ARG A 201 11.28 -1.13 11.57
CA ARG A 201 12.17 -1.51 12.68
C ARG A 201 13.64 -1.19 12.39
N CYS A 202 13.88 -0.37 11.36
CA CYS A 202 15.22 -0.04 10.85
C CYS A 202 15.43 1.47 10.74
N ASN A 203 14.52 2.30 11.22
CA ASN A 203 14.52 3.75 11.00
C ASN A 203 14.69 4.12 9.51
N ALA A 204 14.16 3.31 8.63
CA ALA A 204 14.24 3.52 7.20
C ALA A 204 13.25 4.59 6.72
N VAL A 205 13.57 5.17 5.58
CA VAL A 205 12.65 6.01 4.80
C VAL A 205 12.18 5.28 3.55
N SER A 206 11.19 5.81 2.86
CA SER A 206 10.74 5.27 1.58
C SER A 206 10.56 6.35 0.53
N THR A 207 10.76 5.99 -0.74
CA THR A 207 10.37 6.82 -1.87
C THR A 207 8.84 6.75 -2.10
N ASP A 208 8.35 7.45 -3.11
CA ASP A 208 6.95 7.48 -3.53
C ASP A 208 6.38 6.12 -4.01
N THR A 209 7.20 5.08 -4.00
CA THR A 209 6.78 3.68 -4.24
C THR A 209 5.97 3.09 -3.07
N MET A 210 6.03 3.71 -1.89
CA MET A 210 5.30 3.35 -0.69
C MET A 210 4.67 4.56 -0.04
N HIS A 211 3.62 4.33 0.74
CA HIS A 211 3.08 5.33 1.66
C HIS A 211 3.76 5.22 3.01
N ARG A 212 3.92 6.36 3.66
CA ARG A 212 4.49 6.51 5.00
C ARG A 212 3.36 6.73 5.99
N MET A 213 3.45 6.08 7.14
CA MET A 213 2.51 6.28 8.23
C MET A 213 3.24 6.74 9.50
N LYS A 214 2.66 7.73 10.18
CA LYS A 214 3.02 8.14 11.53
C LYS A 214 1.81 7.89 12.43
N PHE A 215 1.96 7.05 13.44
CA PHE A 215 0.86 6.75 14.35
C PHE A 215 0.56 7.93 15.28
N ASN A 216 -0.69 8.05 15.67
CA ASN A 216 -1.13 8.98 16.70
C ASN A 216 -0.52 8.59 18.06
N VAL A 217 -0.39 9.56 18.95
CA VAL A 217 0.07 9.32 20.34
C VAL A 217 -0.87 8.31 21.03
N GLY A 218 -0.29 7.33 21.69
CA GLY A 218 -1.02 6.27 22.40
C GLY A 218 -1.44 5.06 21.54
N VAL A 219 -1.31 5.13 20.22
CA VAL A 219 -1.54 3.98 19.33
C VAL A 219 -0.40 2.98 19.46
N GLN A 220 -0.73 1.70 19.59
CA GLN A 220 0.24 0.59 19.61
C GLN A 220 0.42 0.04 18.19
N PRO A 221 1.56 0.26 17.53
CA PRO A 221 1.78 -0.08 16.13
C PRO A 221 1.55 -1.56 15.81
N GLU A 222 1.92 -2.46 16.72
CA GLU A 222 1.77 -3.91 16.57
C GLU A 222 0.29 -4.32 16.46
N LYS A 223 -0.56 -3.71 17.27
CA LYS A 223 -2.00 -3.99 17.24
C LYS A 223 -2.62 -3.53 15.90
N VAL A 224 -2.18 -2.38 15.37
CA VAL A 224 -2.63 -1.90 14.06
C VAL A 224 -2.09 -2.79 12.94
N LEU A 225 -0.86 -3.29 13.04
CA LEU A 225 -0.31 -4.24 12.09
C LEU A 225 -1.13 -5.54 12.07
N LEU A 226 -1.42 -6.11 13.24
CA LEU A 226 -2.24 -7.31 13.38
C LEU A 226 -3.65 -7.09 12.82
N SER A 227 -4.27 -5.94 13.11
CA SER A 227 -5.61 -5.61 12.64
C SER A 227 -5.72 -5.50 11.12
N TYR A 228 -4.62 -5.43 10.38
CA TYR A 228 -4.66 -5.34 8.93
C TYR A 228 -4.75 -6.69 8.22
N TYR A 229 -4.11 -7.75 8.72
CA TYR A 229 -3.95 -9.02 8.02
C TYR A 229 -5.16 -9.96 8.20
N ASN A 230 -6.35 -9.53 7.78
CA ASN A 230 -7.59 -10.30 7.85
C ASN A 230 -8.43 -10.13 6.58
N SER A 231 -9.43 -10.99 6.40
CA SER A 231 -10.28 -11.00 5.21
C SER A 231 -11.08 -9.72 5.00
N ILE A 232 -11.54 -9.08 6.08
CA ILE A 232 -12.32 -7.83 6.02
C ILE A 232 -11.44 -6.70 5.51
N SER A 233 -10.28 -6.47 6.13
CA SER A 233 -9.35 -5.41 5.73
C SER A 233 -8.82 -5.60 4.30
N PHE A 234 -8.61 -6.84 3.88
CA PHE A 234 -8.18 -7.14 2.50
C PHE A 234 -9.29 -6.88 1.48
N ALA A 235 -10.56 -7.21 1.81
CA ALA A 235 -11.70 -6.85 0.97
C ALA A 235 -11.83 -5.34 0.81
N PHE A 236 -11.74 -4.59 1.92
CA PHE A 236 -11.76 -3.12 1.88
C PHE A 236 -10.60 -2.55 1.07
N THR A 237 -9.42 -3.16 1.12
CA THR A 237 -8.26 -2.72 0.34
C THR A 237 -8.53 -2.82 -1.17
N GLU A 238 -9.08 -3.93 -1.65
CA GLU A 238 -9.46 -4.07 -3.07
C GLU A 238 -10.58 -3.09 -3.47
N ILE A 239 -11.59 -2.92 -2.62
CA ILE A 239 -12.72 -2.01 -2.88
C ILE A 239 -12.25 -0.55 -2.92
N CYS A 240 -11.38 -0.14 -2.01
CA CYS A 240 -10.86 1.22 -1.91
C CYS A 240 -9.79 1.52 -2.95
N GLY A 241 -9.08 0.53 -3.46
CA GLY A 241 -7.99 0.67 -4.40
C GLY A 241 -8.42 0.92 -5.85
N ARG A 242 -7.44 0.99 -6.73
CA ARG A 242 -7.60 1.18 -8.17
C ARG A 242 -6.93 0.04 -8.90
N SER A 243 -7.67 -0.63 -9.76
CA SER A 243 -7.14 -1.68 -10.64
C SER A 243 -6.53 -1.04 -11.90
N TYR A 244 -5.27 -1.35 -12.17
CA TYR A 244 -4.57 -0.97 -13.39
C TYR A 244 -4.28 -2.21 -14.25
N GLY A 245 -3.85 -1.99 -15.50
CA GLY A 245 -3.36 -3.05 -16.37
C GLY A 245 -2.19 -3.83 -15.74
N GLY A 246 -1.99 -5.07 -16.16
CA GLY A 246 -0.95 -5.95 -15.60
C GLY A 246 -1.24 -6.45 -14.19
N GLY A 247 -2.49 -6.43 -13.75
CA GLY A 247 -2.91 -6.97 -12.45
C GLY A 247 -2.49 -6.14 -11.23
N VAL A 248 -2.14 -4.87 -11.42
CA VAL A 248 -1.69 -4.00 -10.34
C VAL A 248 -2.87 -3.38 -9.59
N LEU A 249 -2.86 -3.48 -8.27
CA LEU A 249 -3.71 -2.70 -7.36
C LEU A 249 -2.91 -1.49 -6.85
N GLU A 250 -3.31 -0.29 -7.22
CA GLU A 250 -2.77 0.95 -6.63
C GLU A 250 -3.70 1.48 -5.54
N ILE A 251 -3.11 1.86 -4.42
CA ILE A 251 -3.81 2.47 -3.28
C ILE A 251 -3.21 3.86 -3.07
N LEU A 252 -4.04 4.90 -2.99
CA LEU A 252 -3.60 6.23 -2.59
C LEU A 252 -3.77 6.45 -1.07
N PRO A 253 -3.11 7.43 -0.44
CA PRO A 253 -3.22 7.68 1.01
C PRO A 253 -4.67 7.87 1.47
N SER A 254 -5.46 8.65 0.74
CA SER A 254 -6.89 8.86 1.04
C SER A 254 -7.77 7.62 0.86
N GLU A 255 -7.32 6.65 0.09
CA GLU A 255 -7.98 5.37 -0.13
C GLU A 255 -7.59 4.37 0.95
N MET A 256 -6.30 4.31 1.30
CA MET A 256 -5.80 3.55 2.44
C MET A 256 -6.53 3.96 3.73
N GLY A 257 -6.71 5.27 3.95
CA GLY A 257 -7.42 5.78 5.12
C GLY A 257 -8.87 5.31 5.26
N LYS A 258 -9.50 4.79 4.21
CA LYS A 258 -10.89 4.27 4.22
C LYS A 258 -11.00 2.76 4.48
N ILE A 259 -9.87 2.07 4.57
CA ILE A 259 -9.84 0.64 4.89
C ILE A 259 -10.33 0.48 6.33
N MET A 260 -11.22 -0.48 6.56
CA MET A 260 -11.71 -0.80 7.89
C MET A 260 -10.80 -1.82 8.56
N LEU A 261 -10.42 -1.52 9.79
CA LEU A 261 -9.58 -2.35 10.66
C LEU A 261 -10.35 -2.73 11.92
N PRO A 262 -10.27 -3.97 12.41
CA PRO A 262 -10.82 -4.32 13.73
C PRO A 262 -10.07 -3.55 14.84
N ILE A 263 -10.80 -3.11 15.85
CA ILE A 263 -10.26 -2.40 17.01
C ILE A 263 -9.70 -3.44 17.98
N LEU A 264 -8.40 -3.38 18.26
CA LEU A 264 -7.67 -4.35 19.09
C LEU A 264 -7.04 -3.74 20.34
N ASP A 265 -7.62 -2.65 20.87
CA ASP A 265 -7.04 -1.90 21.97
C ASP A 265 -6.79 -2.77 23.20
N ASN A 266 -7.67 -3.75 23.48
CA ASN A 266 -7.63 -4.61 24.65
C ASN A 266 -7.03 -6.02 24.38
N ILE A 267 -6.52 -6.29 23.15
CA ILE A 267 -5.88 -7.58 22.89
C ILE A 267 -4.60 -7.70 23.73
N GLU A 268 -4.37 -8.87 24.30
CA GLU A 268 -3.15 -9.14 25.09
C GLU A 268 -1.89 -9.04 24.21
N GLY A 269 -0.86 -8.38 24.74
CA GLY A 269 0.38 -8.14 24.00
C GLY A 269 1.10 -9.43 23.59
N GLU A 270 1.05 -10.47 24.42
CA GLU A 270 1.64 -11.78 24.14
C GLU A 270 0.93 -12.47 22.99
N MET A 271 -0.40 -12.49 22.99
CA MET A 271 -1.21 -13.01 21.88
C MET A 271 -0.92 -12.24 20.59
N CYS A 272 -0.93 -10.91 20.63
CA CYS A 272 -0.63 -10.06 19.48
C CYS A 272 0.74 -10.40 18.89
N ASN A 273 1.79 -10.45 19.72
CA ASN A 273 3.15 -10.73 19.26
C ASN A 273 3.30 -12.16 18.72
N SER A 274 2.62 -13.15 19.29
CA SER A 274 2.63 -14.53 18.83
C SER A 274 2.03 -14.63 17.43
N LEU A 275 0.86 -14.00 17.20
CA LEU A 275 0.20 -13.98 15.90
C LEU A 275 1.04 -13.25 14.85
N LEU A 276 1.62 -12.09 15.19
CA LEU A 276 2.48 -11.34 14.28
C LEU A 276 3.73 -12.12 13.87
N LYS A 277 4.35 -12.88 14.76
CA LYS A 277 5.48 -13.77 14.42
C LYS A 277 5.08 -14.83 13.38
N GLN A 278 3.89 -15.44 13.54
CA GLN A 278 3.38 -16.42 12.59
C GLN A 278 3.09 -15.79 11.22
N ILE A 279 2.45 -14.63 11.19
CA ILE A 279 2.17 -13.87 9.95
C ILE A 279 3.49 -13.50 9.26
N ASP A 280 4.46 -12.96 10.01
CA ASP A 280 5.76 -12.56 9.44
C ASP A 280 6.49 -13.76 8.82
N LYS A 281 6.44 -14.93 9.47
CA LYS A 281 6.99 -16.17 8.93
C LYS A 281 6.31 -16.55 7.60
N ILE A 282 4.98 -16.60 7.55
CA ILE A 282 4.21 -16.92 6.34
C ILE A 282 4.60 -15.99 5.19
N VAL A 283 4.68 -14.68 5.46
CA VAL A 283 5.02 -13.67 4.44
C VAL A 283 6.48 -13.79 3.98
N ARG A 284 7.43 -14.06 4.88
CA ARG A 284 8.85 -14.23 4.55
C ARG A 284 9.14 -15.48 3.76
N GLU A 285 8.43 -16.56 4.02
CA GLU A 285 8.56 -17.83 3.32
C GLU A 285 7.84 -17.82 1.96
N ASN A 286 7.16 -16.72 1.60
CA ASN A 286 6.31 -16.60 0.42
C ASN A 286 5.22 -17.68 0.36
N ASP A 287 4.74 -18.11 1.52
CA ASP A 287 3.65 -19.07 1.63
C ASP A 287 2.30 -18.42 1.25
N GLU A 288 1.25 -19.20 1.18
CA GLU A 288 -0.09 -18.72 0.85
C GLU A 288 -0.57 -17.70 1.89
N ILE A 289 -0.80 -16.47 1.46
CA ILE A 289 -1.26 -15.39 2.36
C ILE A 289 -2.60 -15.74 3.04
N GLU A 290 -3.38 -16.60 2.43
CA GLU A 290 -4.63 -17.10 2.99
C GLU A 290 -4.44 -17.74 4.37
N LYS A 291 -3.30 -18.40 4.63
CA LYS A 291 -2.97 -18.97 5.95
C LYS A 291 -2.89 -17.88 7.04
N ALA A 292 -2.30 -16.73 6.69
CA ALA A 292 -2.26 -15.60 7.61
C ALA A 292 -3.66 -15.01 7.85
N LEU A 293 -4.48 -14.94 6.79
CA LEU A 293 -5.85 -14.45 6.92
C LEU A 293 -6.72 -15.43 7.73
N ASP A 294 -6.57 -16.74 7.53
CA ASP A 294 -7.30 -17.76 8.30
C ASP A 294 -6.96 -17.70 9.78
N LEU A 295 -5.68 -17.51 10.10
CA LEU A 295 -5.21 -17.34 11.46
C LEU A 295 -5.85 -16.13 12.15
N VAL A 296 -5.83 -14.96 11.51
CA VAL A 296 -6.37 -13.73 12.09
C VAL A 296 -7.90 -13.71 12.06
N ASP A 297 -8.54 -14.24 11.02
CA ASP A 297 -9.99 -14.38 10.96
C ASP A 297 -10.49 -15.25 12.13
N SER A 298 -9.83 -16.40 12.40
CA SER A 298 -10.20 -17.31 13.49
C SER A 298 -9.91 -16.69 14.86
N GLU A 299 -8.65 -16.36 15.13
CA GLU A 299 -8.21 -15.99 16.48
C GLU A 299 -8.65 -14.59 16.88
N VAL A 300 -8.66 -13.64 15.94
CA VAL A 300 -8.94 -12.24 16.25
C VAL A 300 -10.39 -11.86 15.91
N LEU A 301 -10.84 -12.09 14.68
CA LEU A 301 -12.17 -11.63 14.30
C LEU A 301 -13.28 -12.47 14.97
N ILE A 302 -13.18 -13.80 14.89
CA ILE A 302 -14.23 -14.70 15.39
C ILE A 302 -14.10 -14.91 16.90
N ASN A 303 -12.95 -15.44 17.37
CA ASN A 303 -12.81 -15.84 18.78
C ASN A 303 -12.71 -14.65 19.72
N TYR A 304 -11.93 -13.62 19.37
CA TYR A 304 -11.71 -12.47 20.27
C TYR A 304 -12.80 -11.39 20.14
N LEU A 305 -13.17 -10.98 18.90
CA LEU A 305 -14.12 -9.89 18.67
C LEU A 305 -15.57 -10.36 18.48
N GLY A 306 -15.82 -11.67 18.37
CA GLY A 306 -17.16 -12.20 18.15
C GLY A 306 -17.76 -11.77 16.80
N VAL A 307 -16.94 -11.60 15.77
CA VAL A 307 -17.41 -11.31 14.42
C VAL A 307 -18.01 -12.58 13.83
N ASP A 308 -19.13 -12.47 13.14
CA ASP A 308 -19.75 -13.60 12.46
C ASP A 308 -18.79 -14.21 11.42
N SER A 309 -18.53 -15.51 11.50
CA SER A 309 -17.66 -16.23 10.57
C SER A 309 -18.10 -16.08 9.10
N GLU A 310 -19.40 -15.90 8.86
CA GLU A 310 -19.93 -15.64 7.52
C GLU A 310 -19.46 -14.30 6.95
N TRP A 311 -19.23 -13.30 7.79
CA TRP A 311 -18.63 -12.04 7.35
C TRP A 311 -17.21 -12.25 6.84
N CYS A 312 -16.40 -13.01 7.57
CA CYS A 312 -15.03 -13.34 7.16
C CYS A 312 -15.02 -14.10 5.84
N LYS A 313 -15.85 -15.15 5.70
CA LYS A 313 -15.97 -15.94 4.47
C LYS A 313 -16.40 -15.10 3.27
N LYS A 314 -17.43 -14.26 3.44
CA LYS A 314 -17.94 -13.38 2.36
C LYS A 314 -16.90 -12.32 1.98
N CYS A 315 -16.23 -11.69 2.96
CA CYS A 315 -15.15 -10.73 2.67
C CYS A 315 -13.97 -11.40 1.98
N ARG A 316 -13.59 -12.63 2.38
CA ARG A 316 -12.59 -13.43 1.68
C ARG A 316 -12.99 -13.67 0.21
N ALA A 317 -14.25 -14.00 -0.04
CA ALA A 317 -14.76 -14.21 -1.40
C ALA A 317 -14.73 -12.90 -2.22
N ILE A 318 -15.12 -11.77 -1.61
CA ILE A 318 -15.05 -10.44 -2.26
C ILE A 318 -13.59 -10.11 -2.61
N TRP A 319 -12.63 -10.26 -1.66
CA TRP A 319 -11.22 -10.03 -1.93
C TRP A 319 -10.71 -10.89 -3.08
N LYS A 320 -10.96 -12.21 -3.06
CA LYS A 320 -10.53 -13.13 -4.12
C LYS A 320 -11.14 -12.75 -5.47
N LYS A 321 -12.45 -12.44 -5.51
CA LYS A 321 -13.16 -12.03 -6.73
C LYS A 321 -12.52 -10.79 -7.35
N MET A 322 -12.30 -9.74 -6.55
CA MET A 322 -11.74 -8.47 -7.03
C MET A 322 -10.28 -8.63 -7.47
N ARG A 323 -9.47 -9.34 -6.68
CA ARG A 323 -8.08 -9.67 -7.02
C ARG A 323 -7.98 -10.44 -8.34
N ASN A 324 -8.74 -11.55 -8.47
CA ASN A 324 -8.68 -12.40 -9.65
C ASN A 324 -9.15 -11.66 -10.91
N ARG A 325 -10.16 -10.79 -10.77
CA ARG A 325 -10.64 -9.95 -11.86
C ARG A 325 -9.57 -8.99 -12.37
N ARG A 326 -8.76 -8.38 -11.50
CA ARG A 326 -7.68 -7.50 -11.97
C ARG A 326 -6.48 -8.26 -12.51
N ILE A 327 -6.13 -9.42 -11.93
CA ILE A 327 -5.02 -10.27 -12.40
C ILE A 327 -5.36 -10.91 -13.75
N GLY A 328 -6.59 -11.38 -13.94
CA GLY A 328 -7.03 -12.00 -15.19
C GLY A 328 -7.17 -11.04 -16.38
N ARG A 329 -6.91 -9.73 -16.18
CA ARG A 329 -6.88 -8.69 -17.22
C ARG A 329 -5.46 -8.33 -17.70
N GLY A 330 -4.44 -8.96 -17.10
CA GLY A 330 -3.02 -8.75 -17.44
C GLY A 330 -2.50 -9.69 -18.51
#